data_002b55a4e536dc858ace8e007d343677
#
_entry.id   002b55a4e536dc858ace8e007d343677
#
_cell.length_a   1.000
_cell.length_b   1.000
_cell.length_c   1.000
_cell.angle_alpha   90.00
_cell.angle_beta   90.00
_cell.angle_gamma   90.00
#
_symmetry.space_group_name_H-M   'P 1'
#
loop_
_entity.id
_entity.type
_entity.pdbx_description
1 polymer ?
#
loop_
_entity_poly.entity_id
_entity_poly.type
_entity_poly.pdbx_seq_one_letter_code
_entity_poly.pdbx_strand_id
1 'polypeptide(L)'
;MDRKQVLLDDGQMARQREFTEKIHDIHRARGRTPLAMVDTFGCQQNVADSQHILGMLRDMGCDFTDDPARADIVVMNTCAIRDHAEKRVYGTLGALTHTKKATPEQIICLCGCMAQRPEVARRVRESYRHVDLVFGPQALWKFPELLYQVYTRRGRVFSVENEHGSIAEGMPVVREGRVRAWVRLMASSFRRSASTTTTPASRAREARWPRVLSVSPLAR
;
A
#
# COMPACT_ATOMS: atom_id res chain seq x y z
N MET A 1 22.80 -14.93 12.00
CA MET A 1 22.95 -13.60 11.39
C MET A 1 21.92 -12.68 12.02
N ASP A 2 22.35 -11.86 12.96
CA ASP A 2 21.49 -10.88 13.63
C ASP A 2 21.06 -9.81 12.63
N ARG A 3 19.80 -9.87 12.19
CA ARG A 3 19.20 -8.79 11.39
C ARG A 3 18.89 -7.64 12.33
N LYS A 4 19.77 -6.66 12.41
CA LYS A 4 19.49 -5.39 13.09
C LYS A 4 18.26 -4.76 12.43
N GLN A 5 17.13 -4.78 13.16
CA GLN A 5 15.96 -3.97 12.79
C GLN A 5 16.29 -2.52 13.11
N VAL A 6 16.17 -1.67 12.12
CA VAL A 6 16.40 -0.24 12.26
C VAL A 6 15.04 0.44 12.44
N LEU A 7 14.82 1.08 13.59
CA LEU A 7 13.72 2.02 13.76
C LEU A 7 13.95 3.21 12.83
N LEU A 8 12.91 3.59 12.10
CA LEU A 8 12.97 4.80 11.30
C LEU A 8 13.07 6.00 12.22
N ASP A 9 13.92 6.96 11.85
CA ASP A 9 14.03 8.21 12.56
C ASP A 9 12.89 9.19 12.23
N ASP A 10 12.69 10.19 13.07
CA ASP A 10 11.64 11.20 12.90
C ASP A 10 11.83 11.99 11.58
N GLY A 11 13.07 12.16 11.12
CA GLY A 11 13.37 12.84 9.86
C GLY A 11 12.89 12.06 8.64
N GLN A 12 13.04 10.72 8.66
CA GLN A 12 12.54 9.86 7.60
C GLN A 12 11.01 9.91 7.53
N MET A 13 10.32 9.88 8.66
CA MET A 13 8.88 9.99 8.72
C MET A 13 8.37 11.39 8.33
N ALA A 14 9.07 12.44 8.72
CA ALA A 14 8.77 13.82 8.31
C ALA A 14 8.87 13.97 6.78
N ARG A 15 9.90 13.39 6.18
CA ARG A 15 10.08 13.37 4.72
C ARG A 15 8.91 12.67 4.01
N GLN A 16 8.38 11.56 4.57
CA GLN A 16 7.22 10.89 3.97
C GLN A 16 5.96 11.76 4.05
N ARG A 17 5.77 12.53 5.14
CA ARG A 17 4.67 13.51 5.23
C ARG A 17 4.79 14.61 4.17
N GLU A 18 6.00 15.12 3.94
CA GLU A 18 6.25 16.09 2.87
C GLU A 18 5.85 15.54 1.47
N PHE A 19 6.18 14.27 1.18
CA PHE A 19 5.74 13.65 -0.07
C PHE A 19 4.22 13.46 -0.12
N THR A 20 3.58 13.13 1.00
CA THR A 20 2.12 13.06 1.10
C THR A 20 1.48 14.39 0.74
N GLU A 21 1.98 15.50 1.29
CA GLU A 21 1.51 16.85 0.99
C GLU A 21 1.72 17.22 -0.49
N LYS A 22 2.89 16.93 -1.06
CA LYS A 22 3.16 17.16 -2.48
C LYS A 22 2.19 16.41 -3.40
N ILE A 23 1.85 15.16 -3.07
CA ILE A 23 0.87 14.39 -3.84
C ILE A 23 -0.52 14.99 -3.67
N HIS A 24 -0.89 15.37 -2.45
CA HIS A 24 -2.17 16.02 -2.18
C HIS A 24 -2.32 17.32 -2.99
N ASP A 25 -1.25 18.10 -3.13
CA ASP A 25 -1.25 19.32 -3.95
C ASP A 25 -1.40 19.00 -5.46
N ILE A 26 -0.74 17.92 -5.94
CA ILE A 26 -0.93 17.45 -7.32
C ILE A 26 -2.39 17.09 -7.57
N HIS A 27 -3.03 16.37 -6.63
CA HIS A 27 -4.44 16.00 -6.72
C HIS A 27 -5.35 17.22 -6.72
N ARG A 28 -5.09 18.17 -5.83
CA ARG A 28 -5.84 19.44 -5.75
C ARG A 28 -5.73 20.24 -7.05
N ALA A 29 -4.53 20.34 -7.62
CA ALA A 29 -4.29 21.05 -8.88
C ALA A 29 -5.03 20.43 -10.07
N ARG A 30 -5.35 19.13 -10.03
CA ARG A 30 -6.15 18.44 -11.06
C ARG A 30 -7.66 18.75 -10.99
N GLY A 31 -8.12 19.44 -9.94
CA GLY A 31 -9.51 19.88 -9.77
C GLY A 31 -10.53 18.77 -9.51
N ARG A 32 -10.08 17.53 -9.23
CA ARG A 32 -10.94 16.42 -8.86
C ARG A 32 -10.26 15.52 -7.83
N THR A 33 -11.06 14.90 -6.98
CA THR A 33 -10.58 13.90 -6.03
C THR A 33 -10.29 12.60 -6.76
N PRO A 34 -9.04 12.09 -6.72
CA PRO A 34 -8.72 10.81 -7.35
C PRO A 34 -9.34 9.65 -6.57
N LEU A 35 -9.72 8.60 -7.29
CA LEU A 35 -10.23 7.36 -6.73
C LEU A 35 -9.11 6.32 -6.62
N ALA A 36 -8.97 5.71 -5.46
CA ALA A 36 -8.02 4.65 -5.23
C ALA A 36 -8.74 3.32 -4.96
N MET A 37 -8.17 2.23 -5.46
CA MET A 37 -8.59 0.87 -5.19
C MET A 37 -7.41 0.12 -4.53
N VAL A 38 -7.69 -0.58 -3.43
CA VAL A 38 -6.70 -1.46 -2.77
C VAL A 38 -7.25 -2.87 -2.72
N ASP A 39 -6.64 -3.78 -3.48
CA ASP A 39 -7.02 -5.19 -3.51
C ASP A 39 -5.98 -6.04 -2.77
N THR A 40 -6.43 -6.93 -1.89
CA THR A 40 -5.57 -7.69 -0.97
C THR A 40 -5.63 -9.18 -1.27
N PHE A 41 -4.53 -9.72 -1.80
CA PHE A 41 -4.35 -11.14 -2.08
C PHE A 41 -3.41 -11.75 -1.04
N GLY A 42 -3.92 -12.12 0.16
CA GLY A 42 -2.94 -12.59 1.09
C GLY A 42 -3.41 -13.03 2.47
N CYS A 43 -2.46 -12.95 3.39
CA CYS A 43 -2.63 -13.31 4.80
C CYS A 43 -3.01 -12.09 5.64
N GLN A 44 -3.15 -12.30 6.95
CA GLN A 44 -3.49 -11.25 7.91
C GLN A 44 -2.47 -10.07 7.89
N GLN A 45 -1.21 -10.37 7.62
CA GLN A 45 -0.18 -9.33 7.47
C GLN A 45 -0.48 -8.40 6.29
N ASN A 46 -0.89 -8.98 5.13
CA ASN A 46 -1.29 -8.17 3.99
C ASN A 46 -2.53 -7.31 4.29
N VAL A 47 -3.47 -7.81 5.10
CA VAL A 47 -4.62 -6.99 5.54
C VAL A 47 -4.15 -5.79 6.36
N ALA A 48 -3.25 -6.00 7.32
CA ALA A 48 -2.68 -4.90 8.11
C ALA A 48 -1.91 -3.89 7.23
N ASP A 49 -1.10 -4.38 6.31
CA ASP A 49 -0.35 -3.52 5.38
C ASP A 49 -1.30 -2.72 4.47
N SER A 50 -2.40 -3.32 4.02
CA SER A 50 -3.43 -2.63 3.22
C SER A 50 -4.14 -1.53 4.01
N GLN A 51 -4.37 -1.71 5.31
CA GLN A 51 -4.91 -0.65 6.18
C GLN A 51 -3.98 0.57 6.26
N HIS A 52 -2.66 0.35 6.25
CA HIS A 52 -1.68 1.43 6.18
C HIS A 52 -1.69 2.10 4.79
N ILE A 53 -1.76 1.32 3.71
CA ILE A 53 -1.85 1.85 2.34
C ILE A 53 -3.09 2.74 2.20
N LEU A 54 -4.25 2.28 2.67
CA LEU A 54 -5.50 3.04 2.68
C LEU A 54 -5.36 4.35 3.48
N GLY A 55 -4.69 4.29 4.65
CA GLY A 55 -4.40 5.47 5.47
C GLY A 55 -3.57 6.51 4.70
N MET A 56 -2.48 6.08 4.09
CA MET A 56 -1.61 6.95 3.31
C MET A 56 -2.31 7.55 2.09
N LEU A 57 -3.09 6.74 1.33
CA LEU A 57 -3.86 7.23 0.18
C LEU A 57 -4.91 8.26 0.58
N ARG A 58 -5.60 8.06 1.72
CA ARG A 58 -6.54 9.05 2.26
C ARG A 58 -5.84 10.36 2.61
N ASP A 59 -4.68 10.29 3.27
CA ASP A 59 -3.91 11.48 3.64
C ASP A 59 -3.35 12.22 2.40
N MET A 60 -3.19 11.52 1.27
CA MET A 60 -2.90 12.10 -0.05
C MET A 60 -4.13 12.71 -0.75
N GLY A 61 -5.31 12.66 -0.12
CA GLY A 61 -6.54 13.23 -0.66
C GLY A 61 -7.28 12.33 -1.64
N CYS A 62 -7.11 11.00 -1.57
CA CYS A 62 -7.86 10.05 -2.38
C CYS A 62 -9.17 9.64 -1.70
N ASP A 63 -10.23 9.47 -2.51
CA ASP A 63 -11.40 8.66 -2.16
C ASP A 63 -11.22 7.22 -2.66
N PHE A 64 -12.15 6.32 -2.30
CA PHE A 64 -11.99 4.91 -2.58
C PHE A 64 -13.11 4.34 -3.46
N THR A 65 -12.76 3.35 -4.27
CA THR A 65 -13.68 2.58 -5.11
C THR A 65 -13.31 1.10 -5.11
N ASP A 66 -14.25 0.25 -5.42
CA ASP A 66 -14.05 -1.19 -5.68
C ASP A 66 -14.05 -1.52 -7.18
N ASP A 67 -14.27 -0.52 -8.04
CA ASP A 67 -14.27 -0.66 -9.49
C ASP A 67 -12.90 -0.24 -10.08
N PRO A 68 -12.11 -1.18 -10.60
CA PRO A 68 -10.81 -0.88 -11.19
C PRO A 68 -10.89 0.02 -12.43
N ALA A 69 -12.04 0.07 -13.12
CA ALA A 69 -12.20 0.93 -14.29
C ALA A 69 -12.37 2.42 -13.90
N ARG A 70 -12.82 2.68 -12.67
CA ARG A 70 -12.98 4.04 -12.13
C ARG A 70 -11.79 4.51 -11.32
N ALA A 71 -10.92 3.58 -10.90
CA ALA A 71 -9.79 3.90 -10.06
C ALA A 71 -8.69 4.64 -10.83
N ASP A 72 -8.20 5.74 -10.27
CA ASP A 72 -7.00 6.43 -10.75
C ASP A 72 -5.72 5.76 -10.24
N ILE A 73 -5.80 5.14 -9.06
CA ILE A 73 -4.69 4.40 -8.45
C ILE A 73 -5.20 3.03 -8.04
N VAL A 74 -4.59 1.96 -8.57
CA VAL A 74 -4.88 0.57 -8.20
C VAL A 74 -3.68 0.00 -7.47
N VAL A 75 -3.86 -0.44 -6.22
CA VAL A 75 -2.82 -1.09 -5.43
C VAL A 75 -3.19 -2.54 -5.18
N MET A 76 -2.36 -3.45 -5.67
CA MET A 76 -2.48 -4.89 -5.44
C MET A 76 -1.47 -5.33 -4.37
N ASN A 77 -1.96 -5.65 -3.17
CA ASN A 77 -1.13 -6.14 -2.08
C ASN A 77 -1.13 -7.68 -2.05
N THR A 78 0.03 -8.30 -2.20
CA THR A 78 0.17 -9.69 -2.59
C THR A 78 1.03 -10.52 -1.64
N CYS A 79 0.67 -11.80 -1.49
CA CYS A 79 1.35 -12.77 -0.62
C CYS A 79 2.20 -13.76 -1.41
N ALA A 80 3.36 -14.13 -0.87
CA ALA A 80 4.28 -15.09 -1.48
C ALA A 80 4.00 -16.56 -1.12
N ILE A 81 3.14 -16.83 -0.13
CA ILE A 81 3.03 -18.16 0.50
C ILE A 81 1.94 -19.04 -0.15
N ARG A 82 1.10 -18.47 -1.02
CA ARG A 82 -0.07 -19.16 -1.57
C ARG A 82 0.03 -19.27 -3.09
N ASP A 83 0.31 -20.47 -3.60
CA ASP A 83 0.44 -20.73 -5.05
C ASP A 83 -0.79 -20.31 -5.87
N HIS A 84 -1.99 -20.52 -5.32
CA HIS A 84 -3.23 -20.06 -5.97
C HIS A 84 -3.39 -18.53 -6.00
N ALA A 85 -2.76 -17.80 -5.05
CA ALA A 85 -2.81 -16.34 -5.04
C ALA A 85 -1.96 -15.77 -6.19
N GLU A 86 -0.83 -16.38 -6.51
CA GLU A 86 0.05 -15.92 -7.58
C GLU A 86 -0.65 -15.95 -8.95
N LYS A 87 -1.35 -17.04 -9.28
CA LYS A 87 -2.12 -17.14 -10.54
C LYS A 87 -3.22 -16.09 -10.65
N ARG A 88 -3.93 -15.83 -9.53
CA ARG A 88 -4.96 -14.79 -9.49
C ARG A 88 -4.37 -13.40 -9.68
N VAL A 89 -3.26 -13.10 -9.02
CA VAL A 89 -2.55 -11.81 -9.16
C VAL A 89 -2.18 -11.57 -10.62
N TYR A 90 -1.57 -12.55 -11.30
CA TYR A 90 -1.23 -12.39 -12.71
C TYR A 90 -2.45 -12.25 -13.62
N GLY A 91 -3.54 -12.98 -13.32
CA GLY A 91 -4.81 -12.82 -14.03
C GLY A 91 -5.39 -11.42 -13.89
N THR A 92 -5.43 -10.89 -12.65
CA THR A 92 -5.89 -9.53 -12.37
C THR A 92 -4.98 -8.49 -13.01
N LEU A 93 -3.65 -8.65 -12.93
CA LEU A 93 -2.71 -7.77 -13.64
C LEU A 93 -2.96 -7.78 -15.15
N GLY A 94 -3.23 -8.95 -15.73
CA GLY A 94 -3.62 -9.05 -17.15
C GLY A 94 -4.89 -8.26 -17.48
N ALA A 95 -5.93 -8.38 -16.64
CA ALA A 95 -7.19 -7.66 -16.82
C ALA A 95 -7.02 -6.12 -16.71
N LEU A 96 -6.14 -5.65 -15.81
CA LEU A 96 -5.84 -4.22 -15.64
C LEU A 96 -5.17 -3.58 -16.89
N THR A 97 -4.67 -4.38 -17.82
CA THR A 97 -4.22 -3.87 -19.13
C THR A 97 -5.33 -3.15 -19.87
N HIS A 98 -6.57 -3.63 -19.77
CA HIS A 98 -7.73 -3.02 -20.44
C HIS A 98 -8.09 -1.67 -19.81
N THR A 99 -8.11 -1.58 -18.48
CA THR A 99 -8.40 -0.33 -17.77
C THR A 99 -7.30 0.72 -18.00
N LYS A 100 -6.03 0.29 -17.98
CA LYS A 100 -4.88 1.16 -18.28
C LYS A 100 -4.88 1.67 -19.72
N LYS A 101 -5.36 0.87 -20.69
CA LYS A 101 -5.51 1.35 -22.08
C LYS A 101 -6.63 2.37 -22.22
N ALA A 102 -7.74 2.19 -21.49
CA ALA A 102 -8.84 3.14 -21.47
C ALA A 102 -8.48 4.44 -20.73
N THR A 103 -7.71 4.33 -19.66
CA THR A 103 -7.25 5.45 -18.83
C THR A 103 -5.73 5.39 -18.67
N PRO A 104 -4.96 5.94 -19.62
CA PRO A 104 -3.48 5.84 -19.61
C PRO A 104 -2.81 6.44 -18.37
N GLU A 105 -3.47 7.39 -17.72
CA GLU A 105 -2.99 8.03 -16.48
C GLU A 105 -3.24 7.20 -15.21
N GLN A 106 -4.00 6.10 -15.30
CA GLN A 106 -4.21 5.19 -14.18
C GLN A 106 -2.86 4.66 -13.68
N ILE A 107 -2.60 4.74 -12.37
CA ILE A 107 -1.38 4.21 -11.76
C ILE A 107 -1.68 2.82 -11.21
N ILE A 108 -0.90 1.82 -11.62
CA ILE A 108 -1.02 0.44 -11.16
C ILE A 108 0.20 0.08 -10.32
N CYS A 109 -0.05 -0.26 -9.05
CA CYS A 109 0.96 -0.62 -8.07
C CYS A 109 0.84 -2.10 -7.69
N LEU A 110 1.96 -2.81 -7.63
CA LEU A 110 2.08 -4.15 -7.10
C LEU A 110 2.97 -4.13 -5.85
N CYS A 111 2.46 -4.61 -4.72
CA CYS A 111 3.23 -4.64 -3.48
C CYS A 111 3.04 -5.93 -2.68
N GLY A 112 3.71 -6.01 -1.54
CA GLY A 112 3.64 -7.13 -0.63
C GLY A 112 4.74 -8.18 -0.83
N CYS A 113 4.63 -9.30 -0.12
CA CYS A 113 5.69 -10.32 -0.05
C CYS A 113 5.99 -10.97 -1.42
N MET A 114 4.98 -11.10 -2.29
CA MET A 114 5.19 -11.64 -3.63
C MET A 114 6.03 -10.68 -4.49
N ALA A 115 5.77 -9.37 -4.40
CA ALA A 115 6.50 -8.35 -5.14
C ALA A 115 7.99 -8.27 -4.76
N GLN A 116 8.35 -8.71 -3.53
CA GLN A 116 9.74 -8.75 -3.04
C GLN A 116 10.58 -9.82 -3.73
N ARG A 117 9.97 -10.83 -4.36
CA ARG A 117 10.69 -11.92 -5.01
C ARG A 117 11.32 -11.43 -6.31
N PRO A 118 12.66 -11.61 -6.52
CA PRO A 118 13.36 -11.10 -7.70
C PRO A 118 12.80 -11.61 -9.02
N GLU A 119 12.36 -12.88 -9.06
CA GLU A 119 11.77 -13.49 -10.25
C GLU A 119 10.41 -12.88 -10.60
N VAL A 120 9.60 -12.51 -9.59
CA VAL A 120 8.32 -11.82 -9.79
C VAL A 120 8.56 -10.41 -10.30
N ALA A 121 9.46 -9.66 -9.65
CA ALA A 121 9.81 -8.30 -10.08
C ALA A 121 10.33 -8.28 -11.52
N ARG A 122 11.19 -9.24 -11.90
CA ARG A 122 11.68 -9.41 -13.27
C ARG A 122 10.52 -9.70 -14.23
N ARG A 123 9.67 -10.68 -13.94
CA ARG A 123 8.50 -11.03 -14.76
C ARG A 123 7.56 -9.83 -14.95
N VAL A 124 7.30 -9.06 -13.90
CA VAL A 124 6.47 -7.86 -14.00
C VAL A 124 7.15 -6.80 -14.86
N ARG A 125 8.46 -6.65 -14.74
CA ARG A 125 9.22 -5.70 -15.56
C ARG A 125 9.14 -6.03 -17.05
N GLU A 126 9.21 -7.30 -17.40
CA GLU A 126 9.26 -7.77 -18.79
C GLU A 126 7.87 -7.91 -19.41
N SER A 127 6.91 -8.50 -18.68
CA SER A 127 5.62 -8.93 -19.24
C SER A 127 4.44 -8.03 -18.91
N TYR A 128 4.53 -7.21 -17.84
CA TYR A 128 3.42 -6.35 -17.37
C TYR A 128 3.83 -4.88 -17.40
N ARG A 129 4.05 -4.37 -18.62
CA ARG A 129 4.58 -2.99 -18.83
C ARG A 129 3.65 -1.88 -18.33
N HIS A 130 2.38 -2.18 -18.11
CA HIS A 130 1.35 -1.28 -17.58
C HIS A 130 1.41 -1.11 -16.05
N VAL A 131 2.23 -1.91 -15.34
CA VAL A 131 2.47 -1.73 -13.89
C VAL A 131 3.51 -0.63 -13.69
N ASP A 132 3.15 0.42 -12.97
CA ASP A 132 3.96 1.63 -12.80
C ASP A 132 4.87 1.56 -11.56
N LEU A 133 4.39 0.90 -10.48
CA LEU A 133 5.12 0.82 -9.21
C LEU A 133 5.15 -0.62 -8.69
N VAL A 134 6.34 -1.10 -8.31
CA VAL A 134 6.53 -2.39 -7.64
C VAL A 134 7.39 -2.19 -6.41
N PHE A 135 6.89 -2.61 -5.24
CA PHE A 135 7.64 -2.49 -3.99
C PHE A 135 7.35 -3.63 -3.00
N GLY A 136 8.37 -3.97 -2.22
CA GLY A 136 8.27 -4.98 -1.18
C GLY A 136 7.68 -4.45 0.13
N PRO A 137 7.35 -5.34 1.10
CA PRO A 137 6.78 -4.95 2.39
C PRO A 137 7.71 -4.08 3.23
N GLN A 138 9.02 -4.17 3.00
CA GLN A 138 10.01 -3.36 3.72
C GLN A 138 10.04 -1.91 3.24
N ALA A 139 9.59 -1.65 2.00
CA ALA A 139 9.46 -0.33 1.43
C ALA A 139 8.07 0.30 1.61
N LEU A 140 7.16 -0.35 2.35
CA LEU A 140 5.79 0.12 2.55
C LEU A 140 5.75 1.55 3.11
N TRP A 141 6.60 1.88 4.05
CA TRP A 141 6.67 3.20 4.66
C TRP A 141 7.11 4.31 3.69
N LYS A 142 7.81 3.93 2.61
CA LYS A 142 8.22 4.84 1.53
C LYS A 142 7.14 5.02 0.45
N PHE A 143 5.97 4.44 0.60
CA PHE A 143 4.94 4.48 -0.43
C PHE A 143 4.62 5.90 -0.92
N PRO A 144 4.53 6.95 -0.07
CA PRO A 144 4.36 8.33 -0.53
C PRO A 144 5.49 8.80 -1.46
N GLU A 145 6.75 8.56 -1.09
CA GLU A 145 7.90 8.93 -1.91
C GLU A 145 7.91 8.18 -3.26
N LEU A 146 7.64 6.86 -3.22
CA LEU A 146 7.62 6.03 -4.42
C LEU A 146 6.49 6.45 -5.38
N LEU A 147 5.31 6.73 -4.85
CA LEU A 147 4.18 7.20 -5.66
C LEU A 147 4.46 8.60 -6.24
N TYR A 148 5.08 9.50 -5.47
CA TYR A 148 5.52 10.80 -5.97
C TYR A 148 6.52 10.67 -7.12
N GLN A 149 7.45 9.70 -7.05
CA GLN A 149 8.37 9.41 -8.15
C GLN A 149 7.63 8.96 -9.43
N VAL A 150 6.56 8.16 -9.31
CA VAL A 150 5.73 7.78 -10.47
C VAL A 150 5.07 9.01 -11.09
N TYR A 151 4.53 9.92 -10.27
CA TYR A 151 3.90 11.17 -10.77
C TYR A 151 4.89 12.10 -11.49
N THR A 152 6.14 12.17 -11.03
CA THR A 152 7.10 13.17 -11.50
C THR A 152 8.05 12.66 -12.58
N ARG A 153 8.47 11.39 -12.51
CA ARG A 153 9.49 10.85 -13.42
C ARG A 153 8.93 10.27 -14.72
N ARG A 154 7.62 10.15 -14.86
CA ARG A 154 6.95 9.50 -16.01
C ARG A 154 7.54 8.12 -16.37
N GLY A 155 8.03 7.40 -15.37
CA GLY A 155 8.70 6.12 -15.52
C GLY A 155 8.24 5.12 -14.46
N ARG A 156 8.50 3.85 -14.72
CA ARG A 156 8.19 2.76 -13.80
C ARG A 156 9.19 2.75 -12.63
N VAL A 157 8.68 2.56 -11.40
CA VAL A 157 9.48 2.54 -10.17
C VAL A 157 9.48 1.13 -9.59
N PHE A 158 10.67 0.60 -9.27
CA PHE A 158 10.85 -0.71 -8.64
C PHE A 158 11.70 -0.55 -7.38
N SER A 159 11.10 -0.81 -6.21
CA SER A 159 11.76 -0.77 -4.90
C SER A 159 11.63 -2.14 -4.24
N VAL A 160 12.38 -3.11 -4.78
CA VAL A 160 12.35 -4.52 -4.36
C VAL A 160 13.68 -4.98 -3.79
N GLU A 161 14.65 -4.10 -3.66
CA GLU A 161 15.95 -4.41 -3.07
C GLU A 161 15.79 -4.70 -1.58
N ASN A 162 16.65 -5.61 -1.07
CA ASN A 162 16.65 -6.00 0.34
C ASN A 162 17.16 -4.84 1.20
N GLU A 163 16.33 -3.86 1.43
CA GLU A 163 16.58 -2.92 2.52
C GLU A 163 16.49 -3.67 3.85
N HIS A 164 17.40 -3.39 4.77
CA HIS A 164 17.34 -3.95 6.12
C HIS A 164 15.98 -3.62 6.72
N GLY A 165 15.34 -4.62 7.36
CA GLY A 165 13.98 -4.49 7.88
C GLY A 165 13.82 -3.23 8.72
N SER A 166 13.09 -2.26 8.20
CA SER A 166 12.80 -1.00 8.89
C SER A 166 11.45 -1.10 9.57
N ILE A 167 11.38 -0.70 10.83
CA ILE A 167 10.13 -0.60 11.58
C ILE A 167 9.68 0.84 11.50
N ALA A 168 8.56 1.07 10.83
CA ALA A 168 7.91 2.37 10.80
C ALA A 168 6.83 2.43 11.88
N GLU A 169 7.03 3.26 12.88
CA GLU A 169 6.01 3.61 13.87
C GLU A 169 5.25 4.86 13.40
N GLY A 170 3.97 4.96 13.78
CA GLY A 170 3.16 6.15 13.49
C GLY A 170 2.69 6.30 12.05
N MET A 171 2.77 5.24 11.20
CA MET A 171 2.14 5.27 9.88
C MET A 171 0.62 5.44 10.00
N PRO A 172 -0.01 6.25 9.12
CA PRO A 172 -1.46 6.37 9.08
C PRO A 172 -2.11 5.00 8.85
N VAL A 173 -3.28 4.79 9.46
CA VAL A 173 -4.02 3.53 9.36
C VAL A 173 -5.51 3.79 9.21
N VAL A 174 -6.14 3.12 8.26
CA VAL A 174 -7.60 3.03 8.16
C VAL A 174 -8.02 1.65 8.62
N ARG A 175 -8.79 1.58 9.70
CA ARG A 175 -9.26 0.31 10.27
C ARG A 175 -10.65 -0.02 9.77
N GLU A 176 -10.85 -1.24 9.33
CA GLU A 176 -12.19 -1.80 9.12
C GLU A 176 -12.80 -2.18 10.45
N GLY A 177 -13.82 -1.44 10.87
CA GLY A 177 -14.61 -1.72 12.08
C GLY A 177 -13.98 -1.23 13.39
N ARG A 178 -14.84 -1.15 14.42
CA ARG A 178 -14.51 -0.59 15.75
C ARG A 178 -13.81 -1.56 16.69
N VAL A 179 -13.77 -2.86 16.38
CA VAL A 179 -13.46 -3.92 17.36
C VAL A 179 -12.18 -4.69 17.08
N ARG A 180 -11.65 -4.64 15.85
CA ARG A 180 -10.44 -5.39 15.46
C ARG A 180 -9.29 -4.47 15.12
N ALA A 181 -8.16 -4.67 15.78
CA ALA A 181 -6.89 -4.05 15.43
C ALA A 181 -5.83 -5.13 15.25
N TRP A 182 -5.06 -5.05 14.17
CA TRP A 182 -3.91 -5.92 13.95
C TRP A 182 -2.69 -5.28 14.60
N VAL A 183 -2.03 -6.01 15.50
CA VAL A 183 -0.79 -5.57 16.14
C VAL A 183 0.33 -6.47 15.64
N ARG A 184 1.34 -5.88 15.03
CA ARG A 184 2.55 -6.59 14.64
C ARG A 184 3.45 -6.76 15.87
N LEU A 185 3.56 -7.98 16.37
CA LEU A 185 4.52 -8.33 17.42
C LEU A 185 5.84 -8.73 16.74
N MET A 186 6.84 -7.88 16.83
CA MET A 186 8.19 -8.22 16.42
C MET A 186 8.92 -8.75 17.65
N ALA A 187 9.34 -10.02 17.62
CA ALA A 187 10.07 -10.65 18.70
C ALA A 187 11.53 -10.19 18.71
N SER A 188 11.79 -8.97 19.18
CA SER A 188 13.11 -8.56 19.65
C SER A 188 12.96 -7.46 20.68
N SER A 189 13.33 -7.78 21.93
CA SER A 189 13.45 -6.89 23.09
C SER A 189 12.16 -6.16 23.52
N PHE A 190 11.34 -6.86 24.27
CA PHE A 190 10.27 -6.30 25.07
C PHE A 190 10.85 -5.44 26.21
N ARG A 191 11.09 -4.15 25.98
CA ARG A 191 11.18 -3.18 27.07
C ARG A 191 9.76 -2.62 27.30
N ARG A 192 9.18 -3.00 28.44
CA ARG A 192 7.95 -2.38 28.94
C ARG A 192 8.25 -0.91 29.26
N SER A 193 7.67 -0.01 28.53
CA SER A 193 7.31 1.32 29.04
C SER A 193 5.84 1.53 28.71
N ALA A 194 4.99 1.29 29.72
CA ALA A 194 3.59 1.65 29.66
C ALA A 194 3.46 3.14 29.86
N SER A 195 3.21 3.90 28.81
CA SER A 195 2.61 5.22 28.92
C SER A 195 1.32 5.23 28.11
N THR A 196 0.20 5.09 28.83
CA THR A 196 -1.14 5.21 28.31
C THR A 196 -1.44 6.68 28.05
N THR A 197 -1.28 7.13 26.82
CA THR A 197 -1.79 8.45 26.43
C THR A 197 -3.05 8.24 25.62
N THR A 198 -4.18 8.42 26.26
CA THR A 198 -5.52 8.43 25.66
C THR A 198 -5.71 9.78 24.95
N THR A 199 -5.62 9.82 23.64
CA THR A 199 -5.99 11.00 22.86
C THR A 199 -7.50 10.99 22.60
N PRO A 200 -8.25 12.07 22.86
CA PRO A 200 -9.69 12.09 22.65
C PRO A 200 -10.01 12.08 21.15
N ALA A 201 -10.95 11.21 20.78
CA ALA A 201 -11.46 11.09 19.42
C ALA A 201 -12.15 12.40 18.99
N SER A 202 -11.54 13.13 18.06
CA SER A 202 -12.22 14.17 17.30
C SER A 202 -13.27 13.53 16.39
N ARG A 203 -14.48 14.13 16.37
CA ARG A 203 -15.64 13.69 15.59
C ARG A 203 -15.29 13.50 14.12
N ALA A 204 -15.08 12.24 13.71
CA ALA A 204 -15.06 11.86 12.31
C ALA A 204 -16.50 11.85 11.79
N ARG A 205 -16.76 12.60 10.71
CA ARG A 205 -18.01 12.54 9.94
C ARG A 205 -18.19 11.11 9.42
N GLU A 206 -19.38 10.59 9.55
CA GLU A 206 -19.77 9.27 9.04
C GLU A 206 -19.72 9.28 7.51
N ALA A 207 -18.56 8.92 6.96
CA ALA A 207 -18.46 8.55 5.56
C ALA A 207 -18.90 7.09 5.44
N ARG A 208 -19.96 6.84 4.67
CA ARG A 208 -20.45 5.50 4.34
C ARG A 208 -19.41 4.84 3.43
N TRP A 209 -18.63 3.93 3.99
CA TRP A 209 -17.56 3.25 3.28
C TRP A 209 -18.12 2.18 2.33
N PRO A 210 -17.68 2.13 1.07
CA PRO A 210 -17.82 0.92 0.26
C PRO A 210 -17.02 -0.21 0.91
N ARG A 211 -17.46 -1.45 0.75
CA ARG A 211 -16.73 -2.64 1.23
C ARG A 211 -15.44 -2.81 0.43
N VAL A 212 -14.36 -2.21 0.90
CA VAL A 212 -13.08 -2.08 0.17
C VAL A 212 -12.22 -3.33 0.25
N LEU A 213 -12.57 -4.31 1.08
CA LEU A 213 -11.81 -5.56 1.18
C LEU A 213 -12.68 -6.76 0.86
N SER A 214 -12.66 -7.20 -0.39
CA SER A 214 -13.09 -8.56 -0.72
C SER A 214 -11.99 -9.55 -0.33
N VAL A 215 -11.94 -9.92 0.95
CA VAL A 215 -11.27 -11.15 1.33
C VAL A 215 -12.16 -12.28 0.82
N SER A 216 -11.87 -12.83 -0.36
CA SER A 216 -12.59 -14.01 -0.84
C SER A 216 -12.44 -15.12 0.21
N PRO A 217 -13.55 -15.63 0.80
CA PRO A 217 -13.47 -16.76 1.70
C PRO A 217 -12.94 -17.96 0.91
N LEU A 218 -11.90 -18.57 1.43
CA LEU A 218 -11.42 -19.85 0.95
C LEU A 218 -12.54 -20.87 1.17
N ALA A 219 -13.16 -21.35 0.10
CA ALA A 219 -13.86 -22.61 0.13
C ALA A 219 -12.87 -23.69 0.62
N ARG A 220 -13.31 -24.49 1.58
CA ARG A 220 -12.61 -25.66 2.12
C ARG A 220 -12.42 -26.72 1.05
#